data_808c94e2bde98e4c8b48053bc6fec017
#
_entry.id   808c94e2bde98e4c8b48053bc6fec017
#
_cell.length_a   1.000
_cell.length_b   1.000
_cell.length_c   1.000
_cell.angle_alpha   90.00
_cell.angle_beta   90.00
_cell.angle_gamma   90.00
#
_symmetry.space_group_name_H-M   'P 1'
#
loop_
_entity.id
_entity.type
_entity.pdbx_description
1 polymer ?
#
loop_
_entity_poly.entity_id
_entity_poly.type
_entity_poly.pdbx_seq_one_letter_code
_entity_poly.pdbx_strand_id
1 'polypeptide(L)'
;MAFAHLVQPIMKSIASILFLAGSIAIGSAAADQPNIVFILADDMAWHGTGTQMESGFRRSAGKTRRTPHIDRLAKSGMVFSRAFSAAGMCAPSRCSIQTGMSAARTKFSGNGNFGTTSREVTYDGRRNKGRLMLEPSPIGSIDPKAITMAEHLKRLGYATAHVGKWHVYGGGPGQHGYDVHDGETSNKEGNSKDPADPKNIFSMTRKAIGFIEAQVAAKKPFFVQVSHYAEHNAVQYLEETYEACLRDKNIANITPVALRKRVAQRSAMVEDMDLGIGTLIEKLDQLGVRENTYVIFTSDNGHYRDTGEERLLRGNKWWLWEGGIRVPMIVSGPGVAPESNCDANVVGYDFLPTFVELAGGQPEQLKDLDGVSLKPLFDGKLPARFTKRSLHFHYPHHRNTALHSAVIRGDHKFFRFWERPGSMYLYNLENDIHEGSNVANDYPAIARELDREMDRHFAAVNASLPKPNPNADATYKPYDPDAPEAAAHVNNPAAKKPNDPAAKKRERQKRRDAKKKARDR
;
A
#
# COMPACT_ATOMS: atom_id res chain seq x y z
N MET A 1 74.71 54.59 -49.12
CA MET A 1 75.83 54.55 -48.21
C MET A 1 75.38 53.73 -47.01
N ALA A 2 75.71 52.47 -46.98
CA ALA A 2 76.82 51.88 -46.27
C ALA A 2 76.60 51.93 -44.74
N PHE A 3 76.58 50.95 -43.95
CA PHE A 3 77.26 49.66 -43.76
C PHE A 3 76.49 48.99 -42.64
N ALA A 4 76.06 47.80 -42.65
CA ALA A 4 76.67 46.48 -42.52
C ALA A 4 77.36 46.20 -41.16
N HIS A 5 77.08 45.03 -40.71
CA HIS A 5 77.82 44.18 -39.76
C HIS A 5 77.45 44.29 -38.27
N LEU A 6 77.44 43.30 -37.51
CA LEU A 6 77.70 41.84 -37.59
C LEU A 6 77.45 41.23 -36.21
N VAL A 7 77.04 39.98 -36.21
CA VAL A 7 77.53 38.91 -35.32
C VAL A 7 76.83 38.63 -34.00
N GLN A 8 76.17 37.52 -34.00
CA GLN A 8 75.89 36.54 -32.93
C GLN A 8 77.14 36.15 -32.10
N PRO A 9 76.99 35.21 -31.14
CA PRO A 9 75.97 34.66 -30.27
C PRO A 9 76.37 34.64 -28.80
N ILE A 10 75.56 34.23 -27.86
CA ILE A 10 76.00 33.35 -26.75
C ILE A 10 74.75 32.64 -26.14
N MET A 11 74.86 31.40 -26.17
CA MET A 11 74.16 30.27 -25.66
C MET A 11 73.89 30.28 -24.15
N LYS A 12 72.83 29.58 -23.83
CA LYS A 12 72.61 28.69 -22.68
C LYS A 12 72.10 29.29 -21.39
N SER A 13 70.81 29.04 -21.08
CA SER A 13 70.55 28.08 -20.01
C SER A 13 69.03 27.64 -20.09
N ILE A 14 68.87 26.40 -20.39
CA ILE A 14 67.61 25.68 -20.31
C ILE A 14 67.37 25.41 -18.83
N ALA A 15 66.37 26.04 -18.25
CA ALA A 15 65.79 25.60 -17.01
C ALA A 15 64.39 25.01 -17.36
N SER A 16 64.39 23.69 -17.58
CA SER A 16 63.15 22.90 -17.68
C SER A 16 62.47 22.90 -16.34
N ILE A 17 61.50 23.76 -16.15
CA ILE A 17 60.53 23.63 -15.07
C ILE A 17 59.47 22.63 -15.55
N LEU A 18 59.62 21.35 -15.15
CA LEU A 18 58.54 20.36 -15.19
C LEU A 18 57.45 20.84 -14.24
N PHE A 19 56.39 21.43 -14.79
CA PHE A 19 55.11 21.52 -14.11
C PHE A 19 54.53 20.11 -14.07
N LEU A 20 54.73 19.40 -12.95
CA LEU A 20 53.98 18.21 -12.59
C LEU A 20 52.56 18.69 -12.29
N ALA A 21 51.69 18.75 -13.31
CA ALA A 21 50.28 18.90 -13.14
C ALA A 21 49.78 17.60 -12.51
N GLY A 22 49.87 17.53 -11.19
CA GLY A 22 49.15 16.56 -10.40
C GLY A 22 47.66 16.82 -10.63
N SER A 23 47.05 16.08 -11.54
CA SER A 23 45.59 15.96 -11.61
C SER A 23 45.17 15.35 -10.29
N ILE A 24 44.87 16.20 -9.29
CA ILE A 24 44.00 15.79 -8.18
C ILE A 24 42.68 15.52 -8.86
N ALA A 25 42.46 14.26 -9.24
CA ALA A 25 41.13 13.75 -9.46
C ALA A 25 40.43 13.92 -8.10
N ILE A 26 39.76 15.06 -7.91
CA ILE A 26 38.67 15.16 -6.93
C ILE A 26 37.64 14.17 -7.47
N GLY A 27 37.85 12.91 -7.11
CA GLY A 27 36.77 11.93 -7.17
C GLY A 27 35.68 12.54 -6.31
N SER A 28 34.68 13.13 -6.96
CA SER A 28 33.38 13.23 -6.36
C SER A 28 33.11 11.81 -5.88
N ALA A 29 33.23 11.55 -4.58
CA ALA A 29 32.68 10.37 -3.99
C ALA A 29 31.20 10.45 -4.38
N ALA A 30 30.78 9.67 -5.38
CA ALA A 30 29.38 9.46 -5.65
C ALA A 30 28.84 9.06 -4.29
N ALA A 31 27.96 9.89 -3.72
CA ALA A 31 27.32 9.56 -2.46
C ALA A 31 26.79 8.15 -2.63
N ASP A 32 27.20 7.22 -1.74
CA ASP A 32 26.79 5.83 -1.84
C ASP A 32 25.27 5.81 -1.99
N GLN A 33 24.77 5.18 -3.05
CA GLN A 33 23.33 5.09 -3.29
C GLN A 33 22.66 4.50 -2.05
N PRO A 34 21.58 5.11 -1.52
CA PRO A 34 20.97 4.62 -0.30
C PRO A 34 20.33 3.25 -0.51
N ASN A 35 20.36 2.41 0.49
CA ASN A 35 19.59 1.18 0.50
C ASN A 35 18.11 1.49 0.75
N ILE A 36 17.22 0.59 0.31
CA ILE A 36 15.79 0.75 0.48
C ILE A 36 15.19 -0.53 1.04
N VAL A 37 14.55 -0.42 2.21
CA VAL A 37 13.74 -1.47 2.85
C VAL A 37 12.28 -1.03 2.82
N PHE A 38 11.45 -1.75 2.09
CA PHE A 38 10.03 -1.47 1.95
C PHE A 38 9.23 -2.56 2.65
N ILE A 39 8.55 -2.21 3.74
CA ILE A 39 7.78 -3.13 4.59
C ILE A 39 6.29 -2.87 4.34
N LEU A 40 5.60 -3.90 3.87
CA LEU A 40 4.19 -3.82 3.49
C LEU A 40 3.37 -4.79 4.35
N ALA A 41 2.53 -4.26 5.23
CA ALA A 41 1.52 -5.03 5.96
C ALA A 41 0.33 -5.38 5.05
N ASP A 42 -0.48 -6.36 5.44
CA ASP A 42 -1.66 -6.84 4.71
C ASP A 42 -2.93 -6.60 5.53
N ASP A 43 -3.86 -5.82 5.00
CA ASP A 43 -5.15 -5.49 5.65
C ASP A 43 -5.02 -4.68 6.97
N MET A 44 -3.97 -3.89 7.16
CA MET A 44 -3.78 -3.12 8.39
C MET A 44 -4.57 -1.81 8.37
N ALA A 45 -5.31 -1.56 9.46
CA ALA A 45 -6.01 -0.30 9.66
C ALA A 45 -5.05 0.90 9.78
N TRP A 46 -5.52 2.11 9.43
CA TRP A 46 -4.78 3.35 9.66
C TRP A 46 -4.29 3.52 11.11
N HIS A 47 -5.09 3.13 12.08
CA HIS A 47 -4.78 3.09 13.52
C HIS A 47 -4.27 1.70 13.96
N GLY A 48 -3.65 0.94 13.06
CA GLY A 48 -3.20 -0.43 13.30
C GLY A 48 -1.88 -0.56 14.08
N THR A 49 -1.25 0.56 14.46
CA THR A 49 0.00 0.61 15.23
C THR A 49 -0.19 1.43 16.51
N GLY A 50 0.76 1.37 17.45
CA GLY A 50 0.82 2.23 18.63
C GLY A 50 1.14 3.69 18.32
N THR A 51 1.67 3.97 17.12
CA THR A 51 2.00 5.31 16.66
C THR A 51 0.75 6.12 16.34
N GLN A 52 0.68 7.35 16.82
CA GLN A 52 -0.37 8.30 16.45
C GLN A 52 -0.13 8.82 15.03
N MET A 53 -1.04 8.49 14.08
CA MET A 53 -0.89 8.84 12.67
C MET A 53 -1.24 10.30 12.36
N GLU A 54 -2.04 10.96 13.20
CA GLU A 54 -2.46 12.35 13.02
C GLU A 54 -2.30 13.15 14.31
N SER A 55 -1.57 14.25 14.25
CA SER A 55 -1.35 15.15 15.39
C SER A 55 -2.70 15.69 15.89
N GLY A 56 -2.91 15.66 17.22
CA GLY A 56 -4.17 16.09 17.82
C GLY A 56 -5.28 15.04 17.80
N PHE A 57 -5.21 13.98 16.97
CA PHE A 57 -6.21 12.92 16.90
C PHE A 57 -5.73 11.63 17.59
N ARG A 58 -5.83 11.58 18.92
CA ARG A 58 -5.33 10.44 19.75
C ARG A 58 -5.87 9.08 19.33
N ARG A 59 -7.06 9.00 18.73
CA ARG A 59 -7.65 7.72 18.26
C ARG A 59 -6.98 7.17 17.00
N SER A 60 -6.11 7.95 16.35
CA SER A 60 -5.30 7.48 15.24
C SER A 60 -4.16 6.54 15.66
N ALA A 61 -3.94 6.37 16.97
CA ALA A 61 -3.11 5.32 17.57
C ALA A 61 -4.01 4.16 18.05
N GLY A 62 -3.62 2.93 17.77
CA GLY A 62 -4.32 1.73 18.21
C GLY A 62 -4.08 1.44 19.68
N LYS A 63 -5.11 1.60 20.52
CA LYS A 63 -5.00 1.40 21.99
C LYS A 63 -4.61 -0.03 22.37
N THR A 64 -4.97 -1.00 21.55
CA THR A 64 -4.72 -2.43 21.78
C THR A 64 -3.50 -2.93 21.02
N ARG A 65 -2.79 -2.06 20.29
CA ARG A 65 -1.65 -2.40 19.43
C ARG A 65 -0.34 -2.12 20.17
N ARG A 66 0.48 -3.16 20.29
CA ARG A 66 1.82 -3.06 20.88
C ARG A 66 2.83 -3.19 19.74
N THR A 67 3.34 -2.04 19.27
CA THR A 67 4.26 -1.99 18.13
C THR A 67 5.51 -1.15 18.48
N PRO A 68 6.28 -1.54 19.53
CA PRO A 68 7.39 -0.72 20.01
C PRO A 68 8.49 -0.49 18.98
N HIS A 69 8.69 -1.40 18.02
CA HIS A 69 9.71 -1.24 16.98
C HIS A 69 9.24 -0.31 15.86
N ILE A 70 7.98 -0.42 15.42
CA ILE A 70 7.36 0.52 14.48
C ILE A 70 7.25 1.91 15.12
N ASP A 71 6.94 1.98 16.42
CA ASP A 71 6.88 3.25 17.15
C ASP A 71 8.27 3.92 17.26
N ARG A 72 9.35 3.13 17.41
CA ARG A 72 10.73 3.65 17.33
C ARG A 72 11.07 4.12 15.93
N LEU A 73 10.64 3.40 14.89
CA LEU A 73 10.82 3.82 13.50
C LEU A 73 10.15 5.18 13.26
N ALA A 74 8.93 5.39 13.79
CA ALA A 74 8.22 6.66 13.69
C ALA A 74 8.96 7.80 14.40
N LYS A 75 9.53 7.55 15.58
CA LYS A 75 10.36 8.53 16.31
C LYS A 75 11.66 8.88 15.57
N SER A 76 12.23 7.95 14.83
CA SER A 76 13.43 8.21 14.02
C SER A 76 13.13 8.75 12.63
N GLY A 77 11.87 9.09 12.32
CA GLY A 77 11.47 9.46 10.98
C GLY A 77 10.23 10.35 10.92
N MET A 78 9.50 10.22 9.83
CA MET A 78 8.32 10.99 9.48
C MET A 78 7.07 10.11 9.44
N VAL A 79 5.98 10.58 10.03
CA VAL A 79 4.65 9.95 9.99
C VAL A 79 3.78 10.71 8.98
N PHE A 80 3.10 9.96 8.11
CA PHE A 80 2.17 10.52 7.13
C PHE A 80 0.73 10.33 7.60
N SER A 81 0.03 11.44 7.88
CA SER A 81 -1.36 11.42 8.36
C SER A 81 -2.36 11.07 7.25
N ARG A 82 -2.05 11.43 5.99
CA ARG A 82 -2.92 11.28 4.81
C ARG A 82 -2.29 10.35 3.76
N ALA A 83 -1.90 9.16 4.17
CA ALA A 83 -1.42 8.11 3.28
C ALA A 83 -2.56 7.18 2.88
N PHE A 84 -2.68 6.92 1.58
CA PHE A 84 -3.71 6.08 0.99
C PHE A 84 -3.09 4.88 0.27
N SER A 85 -3.68 3.70 0.45
CA SER A 85 -3.42 2.58 -0.44
C SER A 85 -3.94 2.89 -1.83
N ALA A 86 -3.36 2.29 -2.87
CA ALA A 86 -3.76 2.57 -4.25
C ALA A 86 -5.15 2.01 -4.63
N ALA A 87 -5.67 1.07 -3.85
CA ALA A 87 -7.00 0.49 -4.00
C ALA A 87 -7.48 -0.06 -2.66
N GLY A 88 -8.80 -0.24 -2.49
CA GLY A 88 -9.40 -0.83 -1.29
C GLY A 88 -9.23 -2.35 -1.19
N MET A 89 -8.27 -2.96 -1.91
CA MET A 89 -8.04 -4.40 -1.95
C MET A 89 -6.60 -4.76 -2.34
N CYS A 90 -6.08 -5.87 -1.78
CA CYS A 90 -4.67 -6.29 -1.88
C CYS A 90 -4.12 -6.32 -3.32
N ALA A 91 -4.66 -7.18 -4.18
CA ALA A 91 -4.06 -7.42 -5.50
C ALA A 91 -4.01 -6.17 -6.39
N PRO A 92 -5.09 -5.37 -6.56
CA PRO A 92 -5.04 -4.10 -7.28
C PRO A 92 -4.05 -3.11 -6.68
N SER A 93 -4.06 -2.97 -5.34
CA SER A 93 -3.14 -2.05 -4.67
C SER A 93 -1.68 -2.45 -4.87
N ARG A 94 -1.37 -3.74 -4.71
CA ARG A 94 0.00 -4.27 -4.93
C ARG A 94 0.44 -4.10 -6.38
N CYS A 95 -0.46 -4.30 -7.37
CA CYS A 95 -0.16 -4.03 -8.77
C CYS A 95 0.18 -2.54 -8.99
N SER A 96 -0.62 -1.65 -8.42
CA SER A 96 -0.40 -0.20 -8.48
C SER A 96 0.93 0.22 -7.83
N ILE A 97 1.27 -0.37 -6.68
CA ILE A 97 2.55 -0.17 -5.99
C ILE A 97 3.72 -0.58 -6.91
N GLN A 98 3.65 -1.75 -7.53
CA GLN A 98 4.71 -2.27 -8.41
C GLN A 98 4.91 -1.44 -9.67
N THR A 99 3.84 -0.85 -10.21
CA THR A 99 3.84 -0.22 -11.54
C THR A 99 3.82 1.31 -11.52
N GLY A 100 3.53 1.95 -10.38
CA GLY A 100 3.33 3.40 -10.29
C GLY A 100 2.05 3.89 -10.97
N MET A 101 1.11 2.98 -11.29
CA MET A 101 -0.11 3.24 -12.04
C MET A 101 -1.35 3.03 -11.17
N SER A 102 -2.40 3.84 -11.36
CA SER A 102 -3.69 3.65 -10.69
C SER A 102 -4.38 2.34 -11.11
N ALA A 103 -5.27 1.82 -10.27
CA ALA A 103 -6.07 0.64 -10.60
C ALA A 103 -6.93 0.84 -11.87
N ALA A 104 -7.32 2.08 -12.19
CA ALA A 104 -8.02 2.43 -13.42
C ALA A 104 -7.13 2.22 -14.66
N ARG A 105 -5.85 2.64 -14.61
CA ARG A 105 -4.89 2.49 -15.70
C ARG A 105 -4.47 1.05 -15.90
N THR A 106 -4.13 0.33 -14.83
CA THR A 106 -3.75 -1.08 -14.90
C THR A 106 -4.91 -1.98 -15.32
N LYS A 107 -6.16 -1.52 -15.14
CA LYS A 107 -7.40 -2.30 -15.28
C LYS A 107 -7.49 -3.50 -14.33
N PHE A 108 -6.50 -3.66 -13.48
CA PHE A 108 -6.50 -4.64 -12.40
C PHE A 108 -7.19 -4.02 -11.17
N SER A 109 -8.50 -3.83 -11.27
CA SER A 109 -9.33 -3.15 -10.27
C SER A 109 -10.05 -4.08 -9.31
N GLY A 110 -10.01 -5.39 -9.54
CA GLY A 110 -10.67 -6.40 -8.71
C GLY A 110 -9.89 -7.71 -8.72
N ASN A 111 -10.19 -8.60 -7.76
CA ASN A 111 -9.64 -9.95 -7.84
C ASN A 111 -10.35 -10.73 -8.94
N GLY A 112 -9.60 -11.16 -9.92
CA GLY A 112 -9.99 -12.22 -10.83
C GLY A 112 -10.26 -13.55 -10.10
N ASN A 113 -10.55 -14.60 -10.83
CA ASN A 113 -10.60 -15.94 -10.25
C ASN A 113 -9.21 -16.30 -9.72
N PHE A 114 -9.11 -16.54 -8.42
CA PHE A 114 -7.88 -16.96 -7.77
C PHE A 114 -7.31 -18.20 -8.45
N GLY A 115 -6.06 -18.13 -8.86
CA GLY A 115 -5.31 -19.28 -9.37
C GLY A 115 -5.14 -19.36 -10.89
N THR A 116 -5.50 -18.31 -11.64
CA THR A 116 -5.13 -18.24 -13.07
C THR A 116 -3.95 -17.31 -13.27
N THR A 117 -2.95 -17.76 -14.01
CA THR A 117 -1.87 -16.93 -14.54
C THR A 117 -2.34 -16.09 -15.72
N SER A 118 -3.56 -16.34 -16.21
CA SER A 118 -4.16 -15.59 -17.31
C SER A 118 -4.51 -14.18 -16.90
N ARG A 119 -4.10 -13.20 -17.67
CA ARG A 119 -4.50 -11.81 -17.53
C ARG A 119 -6.02 -11.66 -17.76
N GLU A 120 -6.57 -12.43 -18.68
CA GLU A 120 -8.01 -12.49 -18.93
C GLU A 120 -8.65 -13.55 -18.04
N VAL A 121 -9.63 -13.14 -17.27
CA VAL A 121 -10.38 -14.01 -16.36
C VAL A 121 -11.78 -14.22 -16.92
N THR A 122 -12.20 -15.47 -17.03
CA THR A 122 -13.60 -15.77 -17.36
C THR A 122 -14.49 -15.28 -16.24
N TYR A 123 -15.31 -14.29 -16.55
CA TYR A 123 -16.27 -13.70 -15.63
C TYR A 123 -17.70 -14.21 -15.96
N ASP A 124 -18.32 -14.90 -15.03
CA ASP A 124 -19.63 -15.52 -15.23
C ASP A 124 -20.85 -14.58 -15.07
N GLY A 125 -20.59 -13.32 -14.73
CA GLY A 125 -21.62 -12.30 -14.59
C GLY A 125 -22.65 -12.53 -13.47
N ARG A 126 -22.52 -13.59 -12.66
CA ARG A 126 -23.51 -13.93 -11.61
C ARG A 126 -23.77 -12.79 -10.63
N ARG A 127 -22.76 -11.95 -10.36
CA ARG A 127 -22.91 -10.80 -9.48
C ARG A 127 -23.70 -9.64 -10.10
N ASN A 128 -23.89 -9.65 -11.42
CA ASN A 128 -24.68 -8.66 -12.16
C ASN A 128 -26.19 -8.96 -12.17
N LYS A 129 -26.61 -10.17 -11.73
CA LYS A 129 -28.01 -10.58 -11.81
C LYS A 129 -28.91 -9.61 -11.04
N GLY A 130 -29.86 -9.00 -11.75
CA GLY A 130 -30.82 -8.04 -11.22
C GLY A 130 -30.24 -6.66 -10.85
N ARG A 131 -28.95 -6.42 -11.00
CA ARG A 131 -28.29 -5.13 -10.72
C ARG A 131 -28.56 -4.11 -11.81
N LEU A 132 -28.47 -2.82 -11.50
CA LEU A 132 -28.64 -1.75 -12.49
C LEU A 132 -27.47 -1.65 -13.48
N MET A 133 -26.29 -2.03 -13.04
CA MET A 133 -25.06 -1.92 -13.85
C MET A 133 -24.36 -3.28 -13.94
N LEU A 134 -23.76 -3.53 -15.09
CA LEU A 134 -22.83 -4.64 -15.31
C LEU A 134 -21.43 -4.20 -14.90
N GLU A 135 -20.77 -4.95 -14.05
CA GLU A 135 -19.35 -4.75 -13.75
C GLU A 135 -18.46 -5.17 -14.94
N PRO A 136 -17.34 -4.50 -15.19
CA PRO A 136 -16.40 -4.94 -16.22
C PRO A 136 -15.73 -6.25 -15.81
N SER A 137 -15.27 -7.02 -16.81
CA SER A 137 -14.45 -8.20 -16.54
C SER A 137 -13.16 -7.80 -15.84
N PRO A 138 -12.81 -8.43 -14.70
CA PRO A 138 -11.58 -8.13 -13.99
C PRO A 138 -10.36 -8.63 -14.77
N ILE A 139 -9.24 -7.91 -14.67
CA ILE A 139 -7.92 -8.40 -15.10
C ILE A 139 -7.37 -9.29 -13.98
N GLY A 140 -6.77 -10.42 -14.33
CA GLY A 140 -6.34 -11.46 -13.38
C GLY A 140 -4.88 -11.36 -12.92
N SER A 141 -4.03 -10.60 -13.63
CA SER A 141 -2.61 -10.48 -13.31
C SER A 141 -2.00 -9.14 -13.72
N ILE A 142 -0.83 -8.82 -13.20
CA ILE A 142 -0.01 -7.70 -13.68
C ILE A 142 0.29 -7.86 -15.16
N ASP A 143 0.40 -6.76 -15.90
CA ASP A 143 0.80 -6.80 -17.31
C ASP A 143 2.26 -7.28 -17.41
N PRO A 144 2.54 -8.36 -18.14
CA PRO A 144 3.93 -8.83 -18.35
C PRO A 144 4.85 -7.79 -19.00
N LYS A 145 4.28 -6.78 -19.66
CA LYS A 145 5.02 -5.66 -20.27
C LYS A 145 5.20 -4.47 -19.35
N ALA A 146 4.51 -4.44 -18.20
CA ALA A 146 4.68 -3.38 -17.22
C ALA A 146 6.06 -3.47 -16.59
N ILE A 147 6.82 -2.40 -16.65
CA ILE A 147 8.12 -2.31 -15.99
C ILE A 147 7.89 -1.97 -14.53
N THR A 148 8.29 -2.87 -13.65
CA THR A 148 8.09 -2.75 -12.20
C THR A 148 9.17 -1.91 -11.53
N MET A 149 8.92 -1.56 -10.24
CA MET A 149 9.91 -0.84 -9.44
C MET A 149 11.24 -1.60 -9.33
N ALA A 150 11.21 -2.94 -9.23
CA ALA A 150 12.44 -3.74 -9.15
C ALA A 150 13.23 -3.71 -10.45
N GLU A 151 12.58 -3.77 -11.62
CA GLU A 151 13.25 -3.66 -12.92
C GLU A 151 13.89 -2.29 -13.12
N HIS A 152 13.23 -1.21 -12.67
CA HIS A 152 13.82 0.13 -12.69
C HIS A 152 15.04 0.21 -11.78
N LEU A 153 14.95 -0.28 -10.55
CA LEU A 153 16.05 -0.27 -9.59
C LEU A 153 17.25 -1.13 -10.05
N LYS A 154 16.99 -2.28 -10.68
CA LYS A 154 18.08 -3.08 -11.30
C LYS A 154 18.85 -2.31 -12.35
N ARG A 155 18.15 -1.55 -13.21
CA ARG A 155 18.83 -0.68 -14.21
C ARG A 155 19.68 0.40 -13.57
N LEU A 156 19.36 0.78 -12.32
CA LEU A 156 20.14 1.73 -11.51
C LEU A 156 21.20 1.04 -10.63
N GLY A 157 21.46 -0.26 -10.83
CA GLY A 157 22.54 -0.98 -10.17
C GLY A 157 22.16 -1.71 -8.87
N TYR A 158 20.91 -1.65 -8.43
CA TYR A 158 20.47 -2.31 -7.20
C TYR A 158 20.38 -3.83 -7.34
N ALA A 159 20.71 -4.52 -6.26
CA ALA A 159 20.24 -5.88 -6.03
C ALA A 159 18.82 -5.82 -5.45
N THR A 160 17.96 -6.77 -5.83
CA THR A 160 16.53 -6.69 -5.53
C THR A 160 16.01 -7.97 -4.88
N ALA A 161 15.19 -7.83 -3.82
CA ALA A 161 14.52 -8.96 -3.19
C ALA A 161 13.05 -8.66 -2.88
N HIS A 162 12.20 -9.66 -3.07
CA HIS A 162 10.82 -9.67 -2.63
C HIS A 162 10.55 -10.90 -1.75
N VAL A 163 10.22 -10.66 -0.49
CA VAL A 163 9.95 -11.72 0.49
C VAL A 163 8.50 -11.63 0.93
N GLY A 164 7.79 -12.75 0.93
CA GLY A 164 6.40 -12.85 1.37
C GLY A 164 5.37 -12.71 0.25
N LYS A 165 4.27 -11.99 0.50
CA LYS A 165 3.08 -11.96 -0.32
C LYS A 165 3.24 -11.12 -1.60
N TRP A 166 3.28 -11.77 -2.77
CA TRP A 166 3.27 -11.13 -4.08
C TRP A 166 1.86 -10.71 -4.53
N HIS A 167 0.98 -11.65 -4.74
CA HIS A 167 -0.47 -11.51 -4.99
C HIS A 167 -0.86 -10.69 -6.23
N VAL A 168 0.01 -10.49 -7.17
CA VAL A 168 -0.31 -9.88 -8.47
C VAL A 168 -0.12 -10.83 -9.65
N TYR A 169 0.21 -12.08 -9.36
CA TYR A 169 0.39 -13.14 -10.35
C TYR A 169 1.47 -12.81 -11.41
N GLY A 170 1.25 -13.14 -12.68
CA GLY A 170 2.15 -12.76 -13.79
C GLY A 170 3.47 -13.52 -13.80
N GLY A 171 3.54 -14.72 -13.23
CA GLY A 171 4.76 -15.54 -13.15
C GLY A 171 5.63 -15.25 -11.93
N GLY A 172 5.14 -14.41 -11.00
CA GLY A 172 5.82 -14.11 -9.75
C GLY A 172 6.91 -13.05 -9.83
N PRO A 173 7.53 -12.67 -8.69
CA PRO A 173 8.48 -11.56 -8.61
C PRO A 173 9.72 -11.74 -9.49
N GLY A 174 10.17 -12.98 -9.72
CA GLY A 174 11.34 -13.26 -10.56
C GLY A 174 11.18 -12.82 -12.00
N GLN A 175 9.95 -12.87 -12.55
CA GLN A 175 9.63 -12.39 -13.89
C GLN A 175 9.53 -10.86 -13.95
N HIS A 176 9.54 -10.20 -12.78
CA HIS A 176 9.34 -8.76 -12.60
C HIS A 176 10.52 -8.09 -11.89
N GLY A 177 11.74 -8.60 -12.14
CA GLY A 177 12.98 -7.92 -11.77
C GLY A 177 13.55 -8.23 -10.39
N TYR A 178 12.93 -9.11 -9.59
CA TYR A 178 13.48 -9.49 -8.28
C TYR A 178 14.48 -10.65 -8.39
N ASP A 179 15.71 -10.45 -7.88
CA ASP A 179 16.79 -11.45 -7.89
C ASP A 179 16.54 -12.57 -6.87
N VAL A 180 16.05 -12.21 -5.69
CA VAL A 180 15.70 -13.14 -4.61
C VAL A 180 14.21 -13.01 -4.31
N HIS A 181 13.48 -14.14 -4.25
CA HIS A 181 12.03 -14.11 -4.04
C HIS A 181 11.46 -15.43 -3.51
N ASP A 182 10.20 -15.39 -3.05
CA ASP A 182 9.43 -16.54 -2.57
C ASP A 182 8.54 -17.19 -3.66
N GLY A 183 8.62 -16.70 -4.89
CA GLY A 183 7.78 -17.19 -5.99
C GLY A 183 6.42 -16.48 -6.06
N GLU A 184 5.51 -17.05 -6.84
CA GLU A 184 4.16 -16.53 -7.03
C GLU A 184 3.27 -16.86 -5.83
N THR A 185 3.46 -16.09 -4.76
CA THR A 185 2.73 -16.24 -3.50
C THR A 185 1.43 -15.45 -3.49
N SER A 186 0.48 -15.93 -2.68
CA SER A 186 -0.85 -15.31 -2.48
C SER A 186 -1.27 -15.43 -1.01
N ASN A 187 -2.56 -15.33 -0.69
CA ASN A 187 -3.05 -15.46 0.69
C ASN A 187 -2.78 -16.83 1.34
N LYS A 188 -2.68 -17.91 0.54
CA LYS A 188 -2.57 -19.28 1.07
C LYS A 188 -1.22 -19.53 1.71
N GLU A 189 -0.17 -19.00 1.12
CA GLU A 189 1.20 -19.19 1.55
C GLU A 189 1.48 -18.53 2.91
N GLY A 190 0.66 -17.56 3.32
CA GLY A 190 0.72 -16.92 4.63
C GLY A 190 0.13 -17.75 5.78
N ASN A 191 -0.41 -18.94 5.52
CA ASN A 191 -0.90 -19.82 6.58
C ASN A 191 0.20 -20.80 6.97
N SER A 192 1.09 -20.37 7.86
CA SER A 192 2.18 -21.20 8.38
C SER A 192 1.67 -22.48 9.04
N LYS A 193 2.42 -23.58 8.89
CA LYS A 193 2.19 -24.83 9.61
C LYS A 193 3.05 -24.92 10.88
N ASP A 194 4.04 -24.06 11.01
CA ASP A 194 4.92 -23.97 12.16
C ASP A 194 4.33 -22.97 13.17
N PRO A 195 3.93 -23.41 14.37
CA PRO A 195 3.42 -22.50 15.40
C PRO A 195 4.49 -21.54 15.93
N ALA A 196 5.79 -21.83 15.75
CA ALA A 196 6.89 -20.95 16.13
C ALA A 196 7.18 -19.87 15.05
N ASP A 197 6.53 -19.96 13.89
CA ASP A 197 6.67 -18.99 12.81
C ASP A 197 5.29 -18.57 12.26
N PRO A 198 4.45 -17.92 13.08
CA PRO A 198 3.11 -17.52 12.67
C PRO A 198 3.19 -16.57 11.46
N LYS A 199 2.32 -16.78 10.47
CA LYS A 199 2.29 -15.99 9.22
C LYS A 199 3.64 -15.95 8.47
N ASN A 200 4.55 -16.88 8.74
CA ASN A 200 5.93 -16.93 8.23
C ASN A 200 6.75 -15.64 8.56
N ILE A 201 6.40 -14.94 9.63
CA ILE A 201 7.00 -13.64 9.98
C ILE A 201 8.51 -13.77 10.17
N PHE A 202 8.94 -14.74 10.97
CA PHE A 202 10.35 -14.88 11.33
C PHE A 202 11.20 -15.49 10.21
N SER A 203 10.66 -16.42 9.42
CA SER A 203 11.36 -16.95 8.25
C SER A 203 11.53 -15.92 7.16
N MET A 204 10.52 -15.08 6.90
CA MET A 204 10.64 -13.95 5.98
C MET A 204 11.70 -12.96 6.46
N THR A 205 11.70 -12.61 7.76
CA THR A 205 12.71 -11.74 8.36
C THR A 205 14.12 -12.29 8.17
N ARG A 206 14.34 -13.58 8.49
CA ARG A 206 15.67 -14.24 8.28
C ARG A 206 16.09 -14.20 6.82
N LYS A 207 15.19 -14.45 5.88
CA LYS A 207 15.49 -14.41 4.43
C LYS A 207 15.88 -13.01 3.98
N ALA A 208 15.15 -11.97 4.42
CA ALA A 208 15.47 -10.59 4.14
C ALA A 208 16.84 -10.20 4.70
N ILE A 209 17.13 -10.59 5.94
CA ILE A 209 18.43 -10.37 6.59
C ILE A 209 19.56 -11.03 5.81
N GLY A 210 19.44 -12.31 5.46
CA GLY A 210 20.47 -13.01 4.68
C GLY A 210 20.76 -12.36 3.33
N PHE A 211 19.71 -11.84 2.65
CA PHE A 211 19.89 -11.05 1.43
C PHE A 211 20.66 -9.75 1.71
N ILE A 212 20.28 -9.00 2.75
CA ILE A 212 20.93 -7.74 3.13
C ILE A 212 22.42 -7.97 3.45
N GLU A 213 22.73 -8.98 4.29
CA GLU A 213 24.11 -9.33 4.65
C GLU A 213 24.97 -9.63 3.42
N ALA A 214 24.43 -10.37 2.46
CA ALA A 214 25.11 -10.68 1.21
C ALA A 214 25.40 -9.41 0.38
N GLN A 215 24.43 -8.45 0.32
CA GLN A 215 24.64 -7.23 -0.46
C GLN A 215 25.60 -6.26 0.25
N VAL A 216 25.54 -6.14 1.57
CA VAL A 216 26.49 -5.34 2.36
C VAL A 216 27.92 -5.87 2.18
N ALA A 217 28.12 -7.19 2.24
CA ALA A 217 29.42 -7.81 1.98
C ALA A 217 29.91 -7.56 0.54
N ALA A 218 29.01 -7.54 -0.42
CA ALA A 218 29.29 -7.24 -1.83
C ALA A 218 29.45 -5.74 -2.11
N LYS A 219 29.21 -4.86 -1.13
CA LYS A 219 29.18 -3.38 -1.28
C LYS A 219 28.23 -2.93 -2.39
N LYS A 220 27.08 -3.55 -2.50
CA LYS A 220 26.09 -3.29 -3.53
C LYS A 220 24.84 -2.67 -2.91
N PRO A 221 24.29 -1.56 -3.47
CA PRO A 221 23.04 -1.01 -2.98
C PRO A 221 21.93 -2.04 -3.18
N PHE A 222 20.99 -2.09 -2.24
CA PHE A 222 19.91 -3.07 -2.26
C PHE A 222 18.53 -2.46 -2.08
N PHE A 223 17.57 -3.09 -2.71
CA PHE A 223 16.14 -2.91 -2.47
C PHE A 223 15.56 -4.23 -1.98
N VAL A 224 14.97 -4.24 -0.79
CA VAL A 224 14.23 -5.38 -0.29
C VAL A 224 12.81 -4.99 0.08
N GLN A 225 11.84 -5.67 -0.53
CA GLN A 225 10.42 -5.57 -0.17
C GLN A 225 10.05 -6.76 0.71
N VAL A 226 9.65 -6.48 1.95
CA VAL A 226 9.10 -7.48 2.90
C VAL A 226 7.59 -7.30 2.95
N SER A 227 6.88 -8.19 2.28
CA SER A 227 5.42 -8.16 2.14
C SER A 227 4.78 -9.14 3.12
N HIS A 228 4.46 -8.67 4.32
CA HIS A 228 3.85 -9.50 5.36
C HIS A 228 2.47 -10.03 4.96
N TYR A 229 2.10 -11.16 5.54
CA TYR A 229 0.75 -11.73 5.48
C TYR A 229 -0.14 -11.28 6.65
N ALA A 230 0.44 -10.73 7.71
CA ALA A 230 -0.28 -10.09 8.83
C ALA A 230 -0.75 -8.68 8.39
N GLU A 231 -2.01 -8.29 8.69
CA GLU A 231 -3.04 -8.91 9.54
C GLU A 231 -4.07 -9.78 8.79
N HIS A 232 -3.82 -10.25 7.59
CA HIS A 232 -4.81 -11.02 6.82
C HIS A 232 -5.19 -12.34 7.53
N ASN A 233 -6.45 -12.77 7.42
CA ASN A 233 -6.91 -14.07 7.89
C ASN A 233 -6.21 -15.25 7.17
N ALA A 234 -5.97 -16.44 7.78
CA ALA A 234 -6.32 -16.77 9.15
C ALA A 234 -5.38 -16.08 10.14
N VAL A 235 -5.89 -15.76 11.34
CA VAL A 235 -5.09 -15.18 12.42
C VAL A 235 -4.16 -16.26 12.99
N GLN A 236 -2.86 -15.96 13.03
CA GLN A 236 -1.81 -16.79 13.61
C GLN A 236 -0.91 -15.90 14.47
N TYR A 237 -0.43 -16.43 15.58
CA TYR A 237 0.36 -15.70 16.58
C TYR A 237 1.14 -16.69 17.43
N LEU A 238 2.18 -16.21 18.11
CA LEU A 238 2.86 -16.96 19.17
C LEU A 238 1.96 -17.00 20.41
N GLU A 239 1.88 -18.16 21.05
CA GLU A 239 1.04 -18.31 22.24
C GLU A 239 1.49 -17.40 23.39
N GLU A 240 2.80 -17.23 23.57
CA GLU A 240 3.37 -16.32 24.57
C GLU A 240 2.97 -14.86 24.36
N THR A 241 2.96 -14.42 23.08
CA THR A 241 2.52 -13.06 22.70
C THR A 241 1.02 -12.89 22.95
N TYR A 242 0.22 -13.89 22.61
CA TYR A 242 -1.22 -13.89 22.88
C TYR A 242 -1.54 -13.79 24.37
N GLU A 243 -0.88 -14.59 25.21
CA GLU A 243 -1.04 -14.56 26.66
C GLU A 243 -0.59 -13.21 27.25
N ALA A 244 0.46 -12.59 26.70
CA ALA A 244 0.86 -11.23 27.07
C ALA A 244 -0.20 -10.20 26.69
N CYS A 245 -0.78 -10.28 25.48
CA CYS A 245 -1.88 -9.42 25.04
C CYS A 245 -3.13 -9.56 25.92
N LEU A 246 -3.49 -10.77 26.36
CA LEU A 246 -4.64 -10.97 27.25
C LEU A 246 -4.48 -10.25 28.60
N ARG A 247 -3.24 -10.08 29.08
CA ARG A 247 -2.91 -9.36 30.33
C ARG A 247 -2.77 -7.85 30.13
N ASP A 248 -2.71 -7.36 28.87
CA ASP A 248 -2.61 -5.92 28.62
C ASP A 248 -3.83 -5.18 29.16
N LYS A 249 -3.60 -4.06 29.88
CA LYS A 249 -4.64 -3.28 30.55
C LYS A 249 -5.75 -2.76 29.60
N ASN A 250 -5.42 -2.52 28.33
CA ASN A 250 -6.36 -2.06 27.33
C ASN A 250 -7.22 -3.21 26.76
N ILE A 251 -6.81 -4.46 26.95
CA ILE A 251 -7.47 -5.66 26.44
C ILE A 251 -8.18 -6.42 27.56
N ALA A 252 -7.56 -6.53 28.74
CA ALA A 252 -8.00 -7.37 29.85
C ALA A 252 -9.47 -7.14 30.28
N ASN A 253 -9.93 -5.89 30.19
CA ASN A 253 -11.27 -5.47 30.60
C ASN A 253 -12.31 -5.44 29.47
N ILE A 254 -11.95 -5.86 28.24
CA ILE A 254 -12.88 -5.92 27.12
C ILE A 254 -13.95 -6.98 27.36
N THR A 255 -15.22 -6.60 27.19
CA THR A 255 -16.38 -7.48 27.29
C THR A 255 -17.18 -7.49 25.99
N PRO A 256 -17.77 -8.61 25.56
CA PRO A 256 -17.71 -9.95 26.18
C PRO A 256 -16.33 -10.64 25.99
N VAL A 257 -16.08 -11.70 26.76
CA VAL A 257 -14.82 -12.48 26.69
C VAL A 257 -14.46 -12.92 25.28
N ALA A 258 -15.44 -13.27 24.45
CA ALA A 258 -15.19 -13.64 23.04
C ALA A 258 -14.62 -12.48 22.21
N LEU A 259 -15.01 -11.23 22.49
CA LEU A 259 -14.44 -10.04 21.86
C LEU A 259 -13.01 -9.82 22.34
N ARG A 260 -12.77 -9.90 23.66
CA ARG A 260 -11.43 -9.79 24.26
C ARG A 260 -10.45 -10.76 23.61
N LYS A 261 -10.84 -12.03 23.48
CA LYS A 261 -9.99 -13.07 22.84
C LYS A 261 -9.67 -12.70 21.39
N ARG A 262 -10.63 -12.25 20.61
CA ARG A 262 -10.38 -11.83 19.21
C ARG A 262 -9.45 -10.63 19.10
N VAL A 263 -9.62 -9.64 19.97
CA VAL A 263 -8.73 -8.47 20.01
C VAL A 263 -7.33 -8.90 20.38
N ALA A 264 -7.16 -9.72 21.44
CA ALA A 264 -5.86 -10.25 21.86
C ALA A 264 -5.16 -11.05 20.75
N GLN A 265 -5.88 -11.92 20.04
CA GLN A 265 -5.34 -12.70 18.93
C GLN A 265 -4.79 -11.82 17.79
N ARG A 266 -5.52 -10.77 17.42
CA ARG A 266 -5.05 -9.85 16.38
C ARG A 266 -3.91 -8.97 16.87
N SER A 267 -3.98 -8.51 18.10
CA SER A 267 -2.89 -7.72 18.71
C SER A 267 -1.60 -8.55 18.77
N ALA A 268 -1.69 -9.82 19.14
CA ALA A 268 -0.54 -10.73 19.15
C ALA A 268 0.06 -10.92 17.76
N MET A 269 -0.76 -11.14 16.73
CA MET A 269 -0.25 -11.26 15.36
C MET A 269 0.48 -9.99 14.88
N VAL A 270 0.00 -8.80 15.27
CA VAL A 270 0.67 -7.53 14.94
C VAL A 270 1.95 -7.35 15.75
N GLU A 271 1.95 -7.74 17.03
CA GLU A 271 3.14 -7.69 17.88
C GLU A 271 4.23 -8.64 17.37
N ASP A 272 3.87 -9.85 16.92
CA ASP A 272 4.82 -10.78 16.31
C ASP A 272 5.42 -10.19 15.01
N MET A 273 4.61 -9.52 14.19
CA MET A 273 5.11 -8.79 13.00
C MET A 273 6.05 -7.66 13.39
N ASP A 274 5.72 -6.89 14.43
CA ASP A 274 6.56 -5.81 14.96
C ASP A 274 7.91 -6.33 15.46
N LEU A 275 7.94 -7.50 16.12
CA LEU A 275 9.18 -8.18 16.52
C LEU A 275 10.05 -8.55 15.32
N GLY A 276 9.45 -9.09 14.25
CA GLY A 276 10.16 -9.37 13.01
C GLY A 276 10.75 -8.12 12.36
N ILE A 277 9.98 -7.03 12.32
CA ILE A 277 10.43 -5.72 11.82
C ILE A 277 11.57 -5.18 12.68
N GLY A 278 11.45 -5.26 14.01
CA GLY A 278 12.50 -4.84 14.94
C GLY A 278 13.81 -5.58 14.69
N THR A 279 13.75 -6.91 14.55
CA THR A 279 14.92 -7.74 14.24
C THR A 279 15.61 -7.31 12.93
N LEU A 280 14.82 -6.99 11.90
CA LEU A 280 15.34 -6.50 10.62
C LEU A 280 16.06 -5.14 10.76
N ILE A 281 15.44 -4.19 11.49
CA ILE A 281 16.03 -2.86 11.72
C ILE A 281 17.30 -2.96 12.56
N GLU A 282 17.29 -3.74 13.64
CA GLU A 282 18.47 -3.98 14.48
C GLU A 282 19.63 -4.60 13.69
N LYS A 283 19.32 -5.44 12.68
CA LYS A 283 20.37 -5.98 11.79
C LYS A 283 20.98 -4.89 10.91
N LEU A 284 20.22 -3.91 10.42
CA LEU A 284 20.77 -2.77 9.67
C LEU A 284 21.74 -1.95 10.53
N ASP A 285 21.39 -1.75 11.82
CA ASP A 285 22.28 -1.09 12.80
C ASP A 285 23.57 -1.87 13.00
N GLN A 286 23.47 -3.19 13.23
CA GLN A 286 24.64 -4.09 13.41
C GLN A 286 25.58 -4.12 12.21
N LEU A 287 25.03 -4.00 11.01
CA LEU A 287 25.80 -3.96 9.76
C LEU A 287 26.37 -2.57 9.45
N GLY A 288 26.04 -1.55 10.25
CA GLY A 288 26.51 -0.17 10.05
C GLY A 288 25.93 0.53 8.81
N VAL A 289 24.80 0.05 8.28
CA VAL A 289 24.17 0.60 7.06
C VAL A 289 22.87 1.35 7.33
N ARG A 290 22.41 1.43 8.59
CA ARG A 290 21.13 2.04 8.96
C ARG A 290 21.01 3.49 8.49
N GLU A 291 22.06 4.30 8.67
CA GLU A 291 22.09 5.73 8.31
C GLU A 291 22.02 5.97 6.80
N ASN A 292 22.42 4.98 5.99
CA ASN A 292 22.30 5.03 4.52
C ASN A 292 21.17 4.13 4.00
N THR A 293 20.12 3.91 4.82
CA THR A 293 18.99 3.03 4.45
C THR A 293 17.66 3.74 4.71
N TYR A 294 16.85 3.90 3.66
CA TYR A 294 15.43 4.25 3.82
C TYR A 294 14.65 3.02 4.27
N VAL A 295 13.93 3.15 5.37
CA VAL A 295 12.98 2.14 5.87
C VAL A 295 11.58 2.75 5.76
N ILE A 296 10.73 2.16 4.93
CA ILE A 296 9.36 2.60 4.71
C ILE A 296 8.40 1.50 5.17
N PHE A 297 7.49 1.85 6.07
CA PHE A 297 6.42 0.97 6.56
C PHE A 297 5.06 1.49 6.11
N THR A 298 4.21 0.62 5.57
CA THR A 298 2.81 0.93 5.21
C THR A 298 1.96 -0.35 5.10
N SER A 299 0.68 -0.21 4.68
CA SER A 299 -0.22 -1.32 4.38
C SER A 299 -0.72 -1.28 2.94
N ASP A 300 -1.08 -2.45 2.40
CA ASP A 300 -1.60 -2.58 1.04
C ASP A 300 -3.05 -2.11 0.87
N ASN A 301 -3.86 -2.17 1.91
CA ASN A 301 -5.22 -1.61 2.01
C ASN A 301 -5.63 -1.50 3.48
N GLY A 302 -6.78 -0.85 3.73
CA GLY A 302 -7.35 -0.74 5.05
C GLY A 302 -7.88 -2.06 5.61
N HIS A 303 -8.38 -2.02 6.84
CA HIS A 303 -8.70 -3.20 7.65
C HIS A 303 -9.79 -4.11 7.06
N TYR A 304 -9.72 -5.39 7.41
CA TYR A 304 -10.78 -6.34 7.12
C TYR A 304 -12.00 -6.11 8.04
N ARG A 305 -13.19 -6.59 7.62
CA ARG A 305 -14.49 -6.34 8.27
C ARG A 305 -14.56 -6.66 9.77
N ASP A 306 -13.79 -7.60 10.24
CA ASP A 306 -14.02 -8.26 11.54
C ASP A 306 -12.73 -8.31 12.37
N THR A 307 -12.17 -7.14 12.63
CA THR A 307 -10.94 -7.04 13.45
C THR A 307 -11.21 -7.15 14.94
N GLY A 308 -12.47 -7.01 15.38
CA GLY A 308 -12.84 -6.97 16.79
C GLY A 308 -12.56 -5.62 17.46
N GLU A 309 -11.98 -4.67 16.75
CA GLU A 309 -11.71 -3.31 17.23
C GLU A 309 -12.82 -2.34 16.87
N GLU A 310 -12.83 -1.21 17.55
CA GLU A 310 -13.71 -0.10 17.21
C GLU A 310 -13.38 0.41 15.81
N ARG A 311 -14.38 0.49 14.95
CA ARG A 311 -14.23 1.06 13.61
C ARG A 311 -14.09 2.56 13.74
N LEU A 312 -12.85 3.03 13.59
CA LEU A 312 -12.56 4.45 13.65
C LEU A 312 -13.01 5.18 12.39
N LEU A 313 -12.83 4.57 11.22
CA LEU A 313 -13.10 5.17 9.92
C LEU A 313 -14.23 4.42 9.21
N ARG A 314 -14.96 5.12 8.34
CA ARG A 314 -16.04 4.53 7.54
C ARG A 314 -15.49 3.50 6.55
N GLY A 315 -16.26 2.43 6.34
CA GLY A 315 -15.91 1.37 5.42
C GLY A 315 -14.86 0.39 5.97
N ASN A 316 -14.30 -0.39 5.08
CA ASN A 316 -13.27 -1.41 5.32
C ASN A 316 -12.77 -1.91 3.96
N LYS A 317 -11.87 -2.87 3.93
CA LYS A 317 -11.43 -3.57 2.71
C LYS A 317 -12.55 -3.74 1.69
N TRP A 318 -12.30 -3.51 0.42
CA TRP A 318 -13.13 -3.37 -0.79
C TRP A 318 -13.78 -2.01 -0.96
N TRP A 319 -13.98 -1.23 0.08
CA TRP A 319 -14.52 0.11 -0.02
C TRP A 319 -13.43 1.15 -0.26
N LEU A 320 -13.80 2.24 -0.95
CA LEU A 320 -12.95 3.42 -1.11
C LEU A 320 -13.21 4.50 -0.04
N TRP A 321 -14.01 4.17 0.99
CA TRP A 321 -14.11 4.97 2.21
C TRP A 321 -12.77 4.97 2.94
N GLU A 322 -12.56 5.97 3.81
CA GLU A 322 -11.30 6.11 4.58
C GLU A 322 -10.86 4.80 5.25
N GLY A 323 -11.78 4.05 5.86
CA GLY A 323 -11.45 2.76 6.48
C GLY A 323 -11.00 1.65 5.54
N GLY A 324 -11.19 1.83 4.23
CA GLY A 324 -10.74 0.88 3.21
C GLY A 324 -9.45 1.26 2.51
N ILE A 325 -9.11 2.56 2.48
CA ILE A 325 -7.94 3.04 1.73
C ILE A 325 -6.95 3.88 2.55
N ARG A 326 -7.35 4.50 3.67
CA ARG A 326 -6.40 5.20 4.53
C ARG A 326 -5.57 4.19 5.31
N VAL A 327 -4.25 4.29 5.22
CA VAL A 327 -3.29 3.31 5.78
C VAL A 327 -2.21 4.00 6.60
N PRO A 328 -1.59 3.31 7.57
CA PRO A 328 -0.42 3.85 8.25
C PRO A 328 0.73 3.99 7.27
N MET A 329 1.52 5.05 7.39
CA MET A 329 2.76 5.21 6.64
C MET A 329 3.80 5.93 7.48
N ILE A 330 4.98 5.32 7.59
CA ILE A 330 6.13 5.83 8.32
C ILE A 330 7.35 5.70 7.42
N VAL A 331 8.18 6.74 7.37
CA VAL A 331 9.42 6.77 6.60
C VAL A 331 10.56 7.24 7.48
N SER A 332 11.66 6.49 7.51
CA SER A 332 12.89 6.89 8.20
C SER A 332 14.08 6.60 7.29
N GLY A 333 15.05 7.51 7.21
CA GLY A 333 16.23 7.35 6.37
C GLY A 333 16.98 8.66 6.14
N PRO A 334 17.97 8.68 5.25
CA PRO A 334 18.79 9.85 4.99
C PRO A 334 17.96 11.10 4.69
N GLY A 335 18.19 12.18 5.42
CA GLY A 335 17.53 13.47 5.22
C GLY A 335 16.10 13.57 5.78
N VAL A 336 15.52 12.47 6.28
CA VAL A 336 14.21 12.50 6.93
C VAL A 336 14.33 13.00 8.37
N ALA A 337 13.64 14.10 8.69
CA ALA A 337 13.69 14.65 10.03
C ALA A 337 13.00 13.73 11.05
N PRO A 338 13.66 13.39 12.19
CA PRO A 338 13.04 12.62 13.27
C PRO A 338 11.79 13.32 13.83
N GLU A 339 10.85 12.54 14.35
CA GLU A 339 9.62 13.01 15.01
C GLU A 339 8.82 14.01 14.17
N SER A 340 8.92 13.92 12.83
CA SER A 340 8.24 14.83 11.91
C SER A 340 6.92 14.23 11.39
N ASN A 341 6.03 15.12 10.90
CA ASN A 341 4.73 14.76 10.35
C ASN A 341 4.57 15.36 8.95
N CYS A 342 3.83 14.65 8.11
CA CYS A 342 3.47 15.11 6.77
C CYS A 342 1.98 14.88 6.51
N ASP A 343 1.25 15.98 6.23
CA ASP A 343 -0.19 15.95 5.95
C ASP A 343 -0.52 16.01 4.45
N ALA A 344 0.49 15.83 3.60
CA ALA A 344 0.27 15.74 2.16
C ALA A 344 -0.50 14.46 1.80
N ASN A 345 -1.45 14.58 0.87
CA ASN A 345 -2.11 13.41 0.30
C ASN A 345 -1.12 12.59 -0.54
N VAL A 346 -0.81 11.38 -0.09
CA VAL A 346 0.11 10.44 -0.76
C VAL A 346 -0.60 9.10 -0.99
N VAL A 347 -0.15 8.34 -1.98
CA VAL A 347 -0.84 7.10 -2.38
C VAL A 347 0.14 6.03 -2.83
N GLY A 348 -0.25 4.76 -2.72
CA GLY A 348 0.63 3.62 -2.97
C GLY A 348 1.33 3.60 -4.34
N TYR A 349 0.74 4.17 -5.38
CA TYR A 349 1.41 4.25 -6.69
C TYR A 349 2.49 5.36 -6.78
N ASP A 350 2.71 6.15 -5.71
CA ASP A 350 3.82 7.09 -5.58
C ASP A 350 5.15 6.39 -5.26
N PHE A 351 5.12 5.14 -4.77
CA PHE A 351 6.36 4.46 -4.34
C PHE A 351 7.32 4.19 -5.48
N LEU A 352 6.84 3.76 -6.66
CA LEU A 352 7.75 3.50 -7.79
C LEU A 352 8.56 4.74 -8.18
N PRO A 353 7.96 5.91 -8.52
CA PRO A 353 8.75 7.10 -8.84
C PRO A 353 9.61 7.57 -7.67
N THR A 354 9.17 7.36 -6.42
CA THR A 354 9.97 7.69 -5.24
C THR A 354 11.25 6.85 -5.17
N PHE A 355 11.14 5.54 -5.30
CA PHE A 355 12.31 4.67 -5.21
C PHE A 355 13.29 4.89 -6.36
N VAL A 356 12.78 5.18 -7.56
CA VAL A 356 13.62 5.57 -8.70
C VAL A 356 14.40 6.85 -8.39
N GLU A 357 13.77 7.88 -7.81
CA GLU A 357 14.45 9.13 -7.46
C GLU A 357 15.46 8.94 -6.30
N LEU A 358 15.08 8.14 -5.27
CA LEU A 358 16.01 7.80 -4.18
C LEU A 358 17.25 7.06 -4.68
N ALA A 359 17.11 6.24 -5.71
CA ALA A 359 18.20 5.51 -6.35
C ALA A 359 19.02 6.36 -7.34
N GLY A 360 18.74 7.67 -7.45
CA GLY A 360 19.43 8.58 -8.37
C GLY A 360 18.91 8.57 -9.80
N GLY A 361 17.77 7.91 -10.06
CA GLY A 361 17.09 7.95 -11.36
C GLY A 361 16.23 9.20 -11.52
N GLN A 362 15.61 9.35 -12.69
CA GLN A 362 14.78 10.49 -13.09
C GLN A 362 13.34 10.03 -13.31
N PRO A 363 12.46 10.13 -12.29
CA PRO A 363 11.09 9.63 -12.38
C PRO A 363 10.25 10.32 -13.47
N GLU A 364 10.57 11.56 -13.83
CA GLU A 364 9.90 12.31 -14.92
C GLU A 364 10.15 11.72 -16.32
N GLN A 365 11.14 10.86 -16.48
CA GLN A 365 11.40 10.13 -17.72
C GLN A 365 10.60 8.82 -17.81
N LEU A 366 9.96 8.40 -16.74
CA LEU A 366 9.12 7.20 -16.74
C LEU A 366 7.79 7.49 -17.42
N LYS A 367 7.36 6.56 -18.27
CA LYS A 367 6.11 6.68 -19.02
C LYS A 367 4.95 6.05 -18.24
N ASP A 368 3.75 6.51 -18.53
CA ASP A 368 2.49 5.93 -18.05
C ASP A 368 2.33 5.88 -16.52
N LEU A 369 2.99 6.77 -15.77
CA LEU A 369 2.82 6.89 -14.34
C LEU A 369 1.61 7.77 -13.97
N ASP A 370 0.93 7.39 -12.89
CA ASP A 370 -0.02 8.24 -12.17
C ASP A 370 0.59 8.78 -10.87
N GLY A 371 1.66 8.15 -10.39
CA GLY A 371 2.40 8.53 -9.20
C GLY A 371 3.39 9.68 -9.40
N VAL A 372 3.74 10.32 -8.30
CA VAL A 372 4.82 11.32 -8.23
C VAL A 372 5.79 10.96 -7.11
N SER A 373 7.06 11.33 -7.25
CA SER A 373 8.03 11.05 -6.20
C SER A 373 7.73 11.81 -4.91
N LEU A 374 7.79 11.11 -3.79
CA LEU A 374 7.64 11.62 -2.42
C LEU A 374 8.94 12.17 -1.84
N LYS A 375 10.08 11.99 -2.50
CA LYS A 375 11.39 12.42 -1.99
C LYS A 375 11.40 13.87 -1.49
N PRO A 376 10.80 14.85 -2.19
CA PRO A 376 10.74 16.22 -1.67
C PRO A 376 10.05 16.35 -0.31
N LEU A 377 9.04 15.49 -0.02
CA LEU A 377 8.38 15.46 1.28
C LEU A 377 9.33 14.93 2.36
N PHE A 378 10.14 13.93 2.03
CA PHE A 378 11.17 13.39 2.94
C PHE A 378 12.21 14.45 3.31
N ASP A 379 12.53 15.35 2.37
CA ASP A 379 13.39 16.52 2.58
C ASP A 379 12.67 17.68 3.33
N GLY A 380 11.45 17.48 3.84
CA GLY A 380 10.65 18.49 4.52
C GLY A 380 10.05 19.57 3.61
N LYS A 381 10.04 19.37 2.29
CA LYS A 381 9.49 20.30 1.30
C LYS A 381 8.08 19.89 0.89
N LEU A 382 7.17 20.85 0.74
CA LEU A 382 5.81 20.62 0.23
C LEU A 382 5.60 21.33 -1.12
N PRO A 383 6.02 20.75 -2.25
CA PRO A 383 5.78 21.33 -3.57
C PRO A 383 4.28 21.45 -3.87
N ALA A 384 3.90 22.49 -4.62
CA ALA A 384 2.52 22.78 -4.98
C ALA A 384 1.79 21.62 -5.69
N ARG A 385 2.54 20.71 -6.35
CA ARG A 385 1.95 19.51 -6.96
C ARG A 385 1.22 18.64 -5.94
N PHE A 386 1.66 18.53 -4.69
CA PHE A 386 1.01 17.72 -3.65
C PHE A 386 -0.30 18.30 -3.15
N THR A 387 -0.45 19.63 -3.15
CA THR A 387 -1.68 20.31 -2.72
C THR A 387 -2.71 20.44 -3.84
N LYS A 388 -2.29 20.34 -5.11
CA LYS A 388 -3.15 20.56 -6.29
C LYS A 388 -3.56 19.28 -7.02
N ARG A 389 -2.79 18.18 -6.86
CA ARG A 389 -3.08 16.92 -7.56
C ARG A 389 -4.33 16.24 -7.03
N SER A 390 -4.91 15.42 -7.88
CA SER A 390 -5.98 14.50 -7.51
C SER A 390 -5.45 13.07 -7.42
N LEU A 391 -5.92 12.34 -6.43
CA LEU A 391 -5.71 10.91 -6.29
C LEU A 391 -6.95 10.18 -6.78
N HIS A 392 -6.76 9.24 -7.71
CA HIS A 392 -7.86 8.54 -8.37
C HIS A 392 -7.96 7.09 -7.91
N PHE A 393 -9.18 6.68 -7.55
CA PHE A 393 -9.49 5.33 -7.07
C PHE A 393 -10.66 4.76 -7.86
N HIS A 394 -10.57 3.48 -8.27
CA HIS A 394 -11.56 2.84 -9.10
C HIS A 394 -11.83 1.40 -8.64
N TYR A 395 -13.07 1.14 -8.20
CA TYR A 395 -13.53 -0.19 -7.81
C TYR A 395 -14.89 -0.50 -8.44
N PRO A 396 -14.93 -0.87 -9.73
CA PRO A 396 -16.15 -1.08 -10.49
C PRO A 396 -16.74 -2.50 -10.33
N HIS A 397 -16.77 -3.03 -9.09
CA HIS A 397 -17.16 -4.41 -8.82
C HIS A 397 -18.19 -4.53 -7.69
N HIS A 398 -19.13 -5.46 -7.84
CA HIS A 398 -20.18 -5.76 -6.84
C HIS A 398 -19.71 -6.64 -5.68
N ARG A 399 -18.45 -6.99 -5.61
CA ARG A 399 -17.94 -7.88 -4.55
C ARG A 399 -17.93 -7.17 -3.19
N ASN A 400 -18.88 -7.54 -2.33
CA ASN A 400 -19.04 -7.02 -0.97
C ASN A 400 -19.31 -5.51 -0.86
N THR A 401 -19.50 -4.81 -1.98
CA THR A 401 -19.71 -3.36 -2.06
C THR A 401 -20.68 -3.01 -3.18
N ALA A 402 -21.00 -1.72 -3.33
CA ALA A 402 -21.53 -1.14 -4.56
C ALA A 402 -20.37 -0.90 -5.57
N LEU A 403 -20.69 -0.66 -6.84
CA LEU A 403 -19.78 -0.16 -7.84
C LEU A 403 -19.48 1.32 -7.55
N HIS A 404 -18.23 1.67 -7.29
CA HIS A 404 -17.88 3.06 -6.96
C HIS A 404 -16.46 3.44 -7.39
N SER A 405 -16.28 4.73 -7.54
CA SER A 405 -15.00 5.37 -7.79
C SER A 405 -14.86 6.60 -6.91
N ALA A 406 -13.64 7.00 -6.59
CA ALA A 406 -13.40 8.17 -5.78
C ALA A 406 -12.24 9.02 -6.31
N VAL A 407 -12.30 10.33 -6.02
CA VAL A 407 -11.21 11.28 -6.24
C VAL A 407 -10.97 12.05 -4.95
N ILE A 408 -9.71 12.14 -4.53
CA ILE A 408 -9.28 12.98 -3.40
C ILE A 408 -8.44 14.12 -3.97
N ARG A 409 -8.83 15.37 -3.66
CA ARG A 409 -8.04 16.57 -3.96
C ARG A 409 -8.11 17.57 -2.80
N GLY A 410 -6.94 17.89 -2.24
CA GLY A 410 -6.88 18.66 -1.00
C GLY A 410 -7.65 17.95 0.12
N ASP A 411 -8.59 18.66 0.73
CA ASP A 411 -9.43 18.14 1.82
C ASP A 411 -10.74 17.49 1.34
N HIS A 412 -11.00 17.49 0.05
CA HIS A 412 -12.25 17.00 -0.49
C HIS A 412 -12.10 15.62 -1.12
N LYS A 413 -13.04 14.74 -0.80
CA LYS A 413 -13.19 13.42 -1.41
C LYS A 413 -14.56 13.30 -2.07
N PHE A 414 -14.54 13.08 -3.37
CA PHE A 414 -15.73 12.89 -4.18
C PHE A 414 -15.92 11.42 -4.52
N PHE A 415 -17.16 10.93 -4.42
CA PHE A 415 -17.54 9.59 -4.85
C PHE A 415 -18.51 9.62 -6.01
N ARG A 416 -18.35 8.69 -6.96
CA ARG A 416 -19.34 8.28 -7.92
C ARG A 416 -19.79 6.86 -7.61
N PHE A 417 -21.06 6.69 -7.26
CA PHE A 417 -21.71 5.38 -7.18
C PHE A 417 -22.43 5.11 -8.50
N TRP A 418 -21.91 4.14 -9.25
CA TRP A 418 -22.30 3.91 -10.65
C TRP A 418 -23.78 3.51 -10.82
N GLU A 419 -24.39 2.92 -9.79
CA GLU A 419 -25.83 2.58 -9.79
C GLU A 419 -26.73 3.75 -9.34
N ARG A 420 -26.16 4.96 -9.14
CA ARG A 420 -26.86 6.21 -8.78
C ARG A 420 -26.46 7.35 -9.72
N PRO A 421 -26.81 7.24 -11.00
CA PRO A 421 -26.42 8.25 -11.98
C PRO A 421 -26.99 9.63 -11.60
N GLY A 422 -26.16 10.67 -11.71
CA GLY A 422 -26.53 12.05 -11.38
C GLY A 422 -26.47 12.41 -9.90
N SER A 423 -26.34 11.44 -8.98
CA SER A 423 -26.12 11.72 -7.55
C SER A 423 -24.66 12.07 -7.28
N MET A 424 -24.43 13.10 -6.46
CA MET A 424 -23.11 13.56 -6.09
C MET A 424 -22.87 13.37 -4.61
N TYR A 425 -21.70 12.84 -4.26
CA TYR A 425 -21.30 12.57 -2.87
C TYR A 425 -19.94 13.19 -2.63
N LEU A 426 -19.89 14.24 -1.82
CA LEU A 426 -18.68 14.99 -1.50
C LEU A 426 -18.50 15.04 0.02
N TYR A 427 -17.31 14.74 0.49
CA TYR A 427 -16.95 14.76 1.91
C TYR A 427 -15.73 15.66 2.12
N ASN A 428 -15.71 16.40 3.24
CA ASN A 428 -14.57 17.22 3.65
C ASN A 428 -13.78 16.48 4.74
N LEU A 429 -12.65 15.88 4.38
CA LEU A 429 -11.85 15.02 5.26
C LEU A 429 -11.13 15.79 6.37
N GLU A 430 -10.95 17.10 6.24
CA GLU A 430 -10.37 17.93 7.30
C GLU A 430 -11.31 18.06 8.50
N ASN A 431 -12.59 18.25 8.23
CA ASN A 431 -13.60 18.48 9.27
C ASN A 431 -14.39 17.21 9.62
N ASP A 432 -14.38 16.20 8.74
CA ASP A 432 -15.17 14.97 8.86
C ASP A 432 -14.41 13.78 8.28
N ILE A 433 -13.39 13.33 9.01
CA ILE A 433 -12.61 12.13 8.64
C ILE A 433 -13.47 10.85 8.60
N HIS A 434 -14.64 10.90 9.22
CA HIS A 434 -15.58 9.77 9.29
C HIS A 434 -16.49 9.68 8.05
N GLU A 435 -16.46 10.67 7.16
CA GLU A 435 -17.29 10.72 5.94
C GLU A 435 -18.80 10.58 6.26
N GLY A 436 -19.23 11.19 7.36
CA GLY A 436 -20.61 11.13 7.87
C GLY A 436 -21.55 12.10 7.18
N SER A 437 -21.04 13.21 6.63
CA SER A 437 -21.85 14.32 6.11
C SER A 437 -21.53 14.59 4.64
N ASN A 438 -22.50 14.33 3.76
CA ASN A 438 -22.40 14.67 2.34
C ASN A 438 -22.60 16.18 2.15
N VAL A 439 -21.54 16.88 1.75
CA VAL A 439 -21.53 18.34 1.53
C VAL A 439 -21.61 18.75 0.04
N ALA A 440 -22.03 17.84 -0.84
CA ALA A 440 -22.12 18.11 -2.28
C ALA A 440 -23.07 19.28 -2.61
N ASN A 441 -24.14 19.45 -1.84
CA ASN A 441 -25.08 20.56 -2.00
C ASN A 441 -24.51 21.90 -1.51
N ASP A 442 -23.60 21.88 -0.53
CA ASP A 442 -22.95 23.08 0.00
C ASP A 442 -21.81 23.53 -0.92
N TYR A 443 -21.13 22.58 -1.60
CA TYR A 443 -20.01 22.83 -2.50
C TYR A 443 -20.23 22.26 -3.91
N PRO A 444 -21.34 22.64 -4.61
CA PRO A 444 -21.71 21.99 -5.87
C PRO A 444 -20.71 22.25 -7.01
N ALA A 445 -19.95 23.35 -6.95
CA ALA A 445 -18.90 23.63 -7.93
C ALA A 445 -17.74 22.65 -7.82
N ILE A 446 -17.29 22.35 -6.59
CA ILE A 446 -16.22 21.39 -6.32
C ILE A 446 -16.67 19.98 -6.71
N ALA A 447 -17.88 19.57 -6.34
CA ALA A 447 -18.43 18.26 -6.69
C ALA A 447 -18.44 18.05 -8.22
N ARG A 448 -18.98 19.01 -8.99
CA ARG A 448 -18.99 18.95 -10.47
C ARG A 448 -17.60 18.98 -11.09
N GLU A 449 -16.66 19.71 -10.49
CA GLU A 449 -15.28 19.75 -11.00
C GLU A 449 -14.58 18.41 -10.84
N LEU A 450 -14.68 17.79 -9.64
CA LEU A 450 -14.08 16.48 -9.35
C LEU A 450 -14.74 15.36 -10.16
N ASP A 451 -16.04 15.43 -10.40
CA ASP A 451 -16.75 14.50 -11.27
C ASP A 451 -16.22 14.54 -12.72
N ARG A 452 -16.08 15.75 -13.30
CA ARG A 452 -15.47 15.94 -14.64
C ARG A 452 -14.00 15.52 -14.68
N GLU A 453 -13.26 15.72 -13.60
CA GLU A 453 -11.87 15.30 -13.51
C GLU A 453 -11.75 13.77 -13.51
N MET A 454 -12.64 13.08 -12.82
CA MET A 454 -12.75 11.64 -12.86
C MET A 454 -12.98 11.13 -14.30
N ASP A 455 -13.88 11.76 -15.06
CA ASP A 455 -14.11 11.41 -16.47
C ASP A 455 -12.87 11.64 -17.34
N ARG A 456 -12.18 12.77 -17.16
CA ARG A 456 -10.92 13.04 -17.87
C ARG A 456 -9.86 11.98 -17.58
N HIS A 457 -9.70 11.61 -16.30
CA HIS A 457 -8.75 10.56 -15.92
C HIS A 457 -9.12 9.22 -16.55
N PHE A 458 -10.37 8.79 -16.44
CA PHE A 458 -10.82 7.52 -17.00
C PHE A 458 -10.64 7.46 -18.52
N ALA A 459 -10.93 8.53 -19.23
CA ALA A 459 -10.68 8.63 -20.67
C ALA A 459 -9.18 8.54 -20.99
N ALA A 460 -8.34 9.29 -20.26
CA ALA A 460 -6.89 9.32 -20.48
C ALA A 460 -6.20 7.96 -20.25
N VAL A 461 -6.71 7.16 -19.29
CA VAL A 461 -6.15 5.83 -18.99
C VAL A 461 -6.92 4.69 -19.64
N ASN A 462 -7.95 4.99 -20.46
CA ASN A 462 -8.83 3.97 -21.05
C ASN A 462 -9.37 2.97 -20.00
N ALA A 463 -9.94 3.48 -18.93
CA ALA A 463 -10.42 2.68 -17.81
C ALA A 463 -11.56 1.72 -18.20
N SER A 464 -11.64 0.57 -17.53
CA SER A 464 -12.75 -0.37 -17.70
C SER A 464 -13.94 0.06 -16.84
N LEU A 465 -14.96 0.66 -17.46
CA LEU A 465 -16.10 1.24 -16.76
C LEU A 465 -17.30 0.27 -16.72
N PRO A 466 -18.17 0.35 -15.67
CA PRO A 466 -19.47 -0.33 -15.64
C PRO A 466 -20.38 0.12 -16.78
N LYS A 467 -21.27 -0.79 -17.21
CA LYS A 467 -22.24 -0.51 -18.28
C LYS A 467 -23.67 -0.74 -17.77
N PRO A 468 -24.68 -0.04 -18.30
CA PRO A 468 -26.08 -0.31 -17.97
C PRO A 468 -26.44 -1.78 -18.20
N ASN A 469 -27.18 -2.37 -17.27
CA ASN A 469 -27.65 -3.76 -17.40
C ASN A 469 -29.02 -3.79 -18.09
N PRO A 470 -29.14 -4.36 -19.30
CA PRO A 470 -30.42 -4.44 -20.00
C PRO A 470 -31.44 -5.37 -19.29
N ASN A 471 -30.97 -6.24 -18.39
CA ASN A 471 -31.78 -7.17 -17.61
C ASN A 471 -31.85 -6.77 -16.13
N ALA A 472 -31.82 -5.46 -15.84
CA ALA A 472 -31.94 -4.96 -14.47
C ALA A 472 -33.33 -5.30 -13.89
N ASP A 473 -33.36 -5.65 -12.60
CA ASP A 473 -34.61 -5.84 -11.86
C ASP A 473 -35.15 -4.46 -11.44
N ALA A 474 -36.36 -4.13 -11.88
CA ALA A 474 -36.98 -2.84 -11.56
C ALA A 474 -37.22 -2.64 -10.04
N THR A 475 -37.19 -3.70 -9.25
CA THR A 475 -37.35 -3.66 -7.78
C THR A 475 -36.00 -3.53 -7.05
N TYR A 476 -34.89 -3.65 -7.76
CA TYR A 476 -33.57 -3.56 -7.16
C TYR A 476 -33.30 -2.15 -6.60
N LYS A 477 -32.88 -2.10 -5.35
CA LYS A 477 -32.49 -0.85 -4.67
C LYS A 477 -30.97 -0.76 -4.58
N PRO A 478 -30.33 0.20 -5.27
CA PRO A 478 -28.89 0.40 -5.18
C PRO A 478 -28.50 0.89 -3.78
N TYR A 479 -27.26 0.60 -3.40
CA TYR A 479 -26.67 1.10 -2.16
C TYR A 479 -26.80 2.62 -2.08
N ASP A 480 -27.28 3.12 -0.94
CA ASP A 480 -27.38 4.53 -0.64
C ASP A 480 -26.35 4.92 0.42
N PRO A 481 -25.33 5.72 0.08
CA PRO A 481 -24.33 6.14 1.06
C PRO A 481 -24.87 7.08 2.13
N ASP A 482 -25.95 7.82 1.84
CA ASP A 482 -26.57 8.76 2.79
C ASP A 482 -27.69 8.10 3.63
N ALA A 483 -28.00 6.81 3.40
CA ALA A 483 -28.96 6.08 4.22
C ALA A 483 -28.45 5.89 5.66
N PRO A 484 -29.31 6.00 6.69
CA PRO A 484 -28.90 5.83 8.08
C PRO A 484 -28.17 4.52 8.37
N GLU A 485 -28.55 3.44 7.68
CA GLU A 485 -27.89 2.14 7.82
C GLU A 485 -26.46 2.15 7.25
N ALA A 486 -26.19 2.97 6.25
CA ALA A 486 -24.85 3.11 5.67
C ALA A 486 -23.88 3.82 6.63
N ALA A 487 -24.38 4.80 7.40
CA ALA A 487 -23.63 5.48 8.45
C ALA A 487 -23.44 4.59 9.70
N ALA A 488 -24.41 3.73 10.02
CA ALA A 488 -24.37 2.83 11.20
C ALA A 488 -23.22 1.81 11.15
N HIS A 489 -22.60 1.60 10.00
CA HIS A 489 -21.39 0.75 9.89
C HIS A 489 -20.16 1.33 10.59
N VAL A 490 -20.18 2.60 11.00
CA VAL A 490 -19.08 3.26 11.72
C VAL A 490 -19.11 2.96 13.23
N ASN A 491 -20.28 2.75 13.85
CA ASN A 491 -20.41 2.78 15.31
C ASN A 491 -21.15 1.58 15.96
N ASN A 492 -21.48 0.49 15.27
CA ASN A 492 -22.24 -0.60 15.88
C ASN A 492 -21.50 -1.95 15.87
N PRO A 493 -20.80 -2.32 16.96
CA PRO A 493 -20.22 -3.66 17.10
C PRO A 493 -21.27 -4.77 17.29
N ALA A 494 -22.54 -4.45 17.55
CA ALA A 494 -23.59 -5.40 17.91
C ALA A 494 -24.49 -5.87 16.74
N ALA A 495 -24.36 -5.31 15.54
CA ALA A 495 -25.31 -5.53 14.43
C ALA A 495 -25.12 -6.83 13.63
N LYS A 496 -24.29 -7.79 14.07
CA LYS A 496 -24.24 -9.12 13.45
C LYS A 496 -24.59 -10.20 14.46
N LYS A 497 -25.62 -10.99 14.11
CA LYS A 497 -25.81 -12.32 14.70
C LYS A 497 -24.48 -13.08 14.59
N PRO A 498 -24.03 -13.74 15.66
CA PRO A 498 -22.82 -14.52 15.63
C PRO A 498 -22.85 -15.49 14.45
N ASN A 499 -21.73 -15.63 13.75
CA ASN A 499 -21.55 -16.64 12.73
C ASN A 499 -21.53 -18.00 13.45
N ASP A 500 -22.72 -18.53 13.78
CA ASP A 500 -22.89 -19.79 14.49
C ASP A 500 -22.50 -20.94 13.54
N PRO A 501 -21.36 -21.63 13.79
CA PRO A 501 -20.95 -22.77 12.98
C PRO A 501 -22.02 -23.90 12.99
N ALA A 502 -22.78 -24.03 14.08
CA ALA A 502 -23.86 -24.98 14.21
C ALA A 502 -25.06 -24.61 13.33
N ALA A 503 -25.39 -23.32 13.19
CA ALA A 503 -26.43 -22.85 12.28
C ALA A 503 -26.05 -23.11 10.82
N LYS A 504 -24.79 -22.86 10.41
CA LYS A 504 -24.30 -23.21 9.07
C LYS A 504 -24.31 -24.71 8.79
N LYS A 505 -24.00 -25.53 9.79
CA LYS A 505 -24.04 -26.99 9.67
C LYS A 505 -25.47 -27.47 9.48
N ARG A 506 -26.45 -26.90 10.23
CA ARG A 506 -27.91 -27.18 10.09
C ARG A 506 -28.46 -26.77 8.73
N GLU A 507 -28.03 -25.61 8.20
CA GLU A 507 -28.49 -25.16 6.88
C GLU A 507 -27.87 -26.00 5.74
N ARG A 508 -26.59 -26.40 5.84
CA ARG A 508 -25.95 -27.34 4.90
C ARG A 508 -26.66 -28.71 4.93
N GLN A 509 -27.06 -29.19 6.11
CA GLN A 509 -27.81 -30.43 6.25
C GLN A 509 -29.17 -30.33 5.60
N LYS A 510 -29.94 -29.27 5.87
CA LYS A 510 -31.26 -29.02 5.22
C LYS A 510 -31.14 -28.98 3.69
N ARG A 511 -30.09 -28.35 3.14
CA ARG A 511 -29.86 -28.33 1.68
C ARG A 511 -29.49 -29.70 1.11
N ARG A 512 -28.79 -30.55 1.87
CA ARG A 512 -28.47 -31.92 1.48
C ARG A 512 -29.72 -32.78 1.46
N ASP A 513 -30.56 -32.67 2.49
CA ASP A 513 -31.80 -33.43 2.63
C ASP A 513 -32.82 -33.01 1.56
N ALA A 514 -32.91 -31.72 1.24
CA ALA A 514 -33.73 -31.23 0.13
C ALA A 514 -33.28 -31.75 -1.24
N LYS A 515 -31.97 -31.80 -1.50
CA LYS A 515 -31.42 -32.38 -2.73
C LYS A 515 -31.63 -33.90 -2.82
N LYS A 516 -31.59 -34.60 -1.69
CA LYS A 516 -31.87 -36.03 -1.66
C LYS A 516 -33.35 -36.30 -1.97
N LYS A 517 -34.30 -35.55 -1.34
CA LYS A 517 -35.74 -35.64 -1.65
C LYS A 517 -36.10 -35.28 -3.10
N ALA A 518 -35.32 -34.39 -3.76
CA ALA A 518 -35.54 -34.05 -5.15
C ALA A 518 -34.95 -35.07 -6.14
N ARG A 519 -34.10 -35.99 -5.68
CA ARG A 519 -33.50 -37.09 -6.46
C ARG A 519 -34.28 -38.40 -6.33
N ASP A 520 -35.05 -38.52 -5.25
CA ASP A 520 -35.85 -39.69 -4.93
C ASP A 520 -37.33 -39.50 -5.39
N ARG A 521 -37.62 -38.41 -6.14
CA ARG A 521 -38.85 -38.16 -6.92
C ARG A 521 -38.53 -38.22 -8.41
#